data_bc76ae88e27965de78ff77bafd242703
#
_entry.id   bc76ae88e27965de78ff77bafd242703
#
_cell.length_a   1.000
_cell.length_b   1.000
_cell.length_c   1.000
_cell.angle_alpha   90.00
_cell.angle_beta   90.00
_cell.angle_gamma   90.00
#
_symmetry.space_group_name_H-M   'P 1'
#
loop_
_entity.id
_entity.type
_entity.pdbx_description
1 polymer ?
#
loop_
_entity_poly.entity_id
_entity_poly.type
_entity_poly.pdbx_seq_one_letter_code
_entity_poly.pdbx_strand_id
1 'polypeptide(L)'
;MASEYICETELIRKTAAPWTLRFEEFITKHLYENPTLAQTARGIGCSVSFLSHNLPGEFGMNFKEYIRKQKMEKAFELLGSGFRVSECAAYLNYYDAFYFSKEFKKYTGLSPVQWKKQHPAGK
;
A
#
# COMPACT_ATOMS: atom_id res chain seq x y z
N MET A 1 8.96 -17.15 -26.43
CA MET A 1 9.48 -16.74 -26.33
C MET A 1 9.54 -16.25 -26.02
N ALA A 2 8.91 -16.81 -26.15
CA ALA A 2 9.30 -16.36 -25.91
C ALA A 2 9.25 -16.02 -25.54
N SER A 3 9.00 -16.43 -25.56
CA SER A 3 9.35 -16.03 -25.23
C SER A 3 9.33 -15.65 -24.78
N GLU A 4 9.09 -15.95 -24.77
CA GLU A 4 9.48 -15.61 -24.32
C GLU A 4 9.49 -15.11 -23.91
N TYR A 5 9.13 -15.35 -24.17
CA TYR A 5 9.57 -14.95 -23.65
C TYR A 5 9.15 -14.37 -23.54
N ILE A 6 8.61 -14.93 -23.75
CA ILE A 6 8.72 -14.52 -23.60
C ILE A 6 8.54 -14.13 -23.39
N CYS A 7 8.16 -14.54 -23.67
CA CYS A 7 8.43 -14.17 -23.53
C CYS A 7 8.26 -13.91 -23.08
N GLU A 8 7.85 -14.02 -22.88
CA GLU A 8 8.17 -13.86 -22.52
C GLU A 8 7.78 -13.38 -22.34
N THR A 9 7.19 -13.53 -22.56
CA THR A 9 7.33 -13.17 -22.42
C THR A 9 6.86 -12.91 -22.43
N GLU A 10 6.56 -13.07 -22.60
CA GLU A 10 6.49 -13.05 -22.72
C GLU A 10 6.25 -13.10 -22.33
N LEU A 11 6.00 -13.49 -22.04
CA LEU A 11 6.23 -13.71 -21.67
C LEU A 11 5.91 -13.49 -21.39
N ILE A 12 5.55 -13.57 -21.38
CA ILE A 12 5.67 -13.41 -21.07
C ILE A 12 5.13 -13.00 -21.09
N ARG A 13 4.79 -12.90 -21.33
CA ARG A 13 4.50 -12.63 -21.58
C ARG A 13 4.02 -12.39 -21.48
N LYS A 14 3.66 -12.18 -21.70
CA LYS A 14 3.39 -12.18 -21.54
C LYS A 14 3.54 -12.33 -20.73
N THR A 15 3.81 -12.26 -20.87
CA THR A 15 3.94 -12.46 -20.14
C THR A 15 3.53 -12.34 -19.03
N ALA A 16 3.34 -13.01 -18.87
CA ALA A 16 2.47 -12.40 -17.84
C ALA A 16 3.20 -12.32 -16.52
N ALA A 17 3.16 -11.14 -15.90
CA ALA A 17 3.76 -10.93 -14.59
C ALA A 17 3.02 -11.78 -13.57
N PRO A 18 3.72 -12.27 -12.50
CA PRO A 18 3.06 -12.95 -11.42
C PRO A 18 1.98 -12.07 -10.81
N TRP A 19 0.92 -12.69 -10.26
CA TRP A 19 -0.16 -11.91 -9.67
C TRP A 19 0.33 -11.03 -8.51
N THR A 20 1.37 -11.48 -7.80
CA THR A 20 1.93 -10.70 -6.69
C THR A 20 2.50 -9.38 -7.18
N LEU A 21 3.20 -9.38 -8.30
CA LEU A 21 3.74 -8.16 -8.87
C LEU A 21 2.62 -7.25 -9.37
N ARG A 22 1.61 -7.83 -10.03
CA ARG A 22 0.46 -7.05 -10.49
C ARG A 22 -0.28 -6.42 -9.30
N PHE A 23 -0.38 -7.15 -8.19
CA PHE A 23 -1.00 -6.65 -6.98
C PHE A 23 -0.23 -5.44 -6.42
N GLU A 24 1.07 -5.59 -6.28
CA GLU A 24 1.91 -4.50 -5.77
C GLU A 24 1.82 -3.26 -6.63
N GLU A 25 1.86 -3.44 -7.94
CA GLU A 25 1.76 -2.32 -8.88
C GLU A 25 0.40 -1.64 -8.79
N PHE A 26 -0.66 -2.44 -8.69
CA PHE A 26 -2.01 -1.89 -8.57
C PHE A 26 -2.15 -1.05 -7.29
N ILE A 27 -1.68 -1.57 -6.18
CA ILE A 27 -1.79 -0.86 -4.91
C ILE A 27 -0.96 0.41 -4.93
N THR A 28 0.27 0.36 -5.47
CA THR A 28 1.09 1.56 -5.58
C THR A 28 0.39 2.65 -6.38
N LYS A 29 -0.27 2.27 -7.47
CA LYS A 29 -0.94 3.21 -8.35
C LYS A 29 -2.22 3.79 -7.73
N HIS A 30 -2.95 2.98 -6.97
CA HIS A 30 -4.29 3.35 -6.50
C HIS A 30 -4.40 3.54 -4.99
N LEU A 31 -3.27 3.55 -4.28
CA LEU A 31 -3.27 3.57 -2.81
C LEU A 31 -4.13 4.69 -2.22
N TYR A 32 -4.04 5.88 -2.81
CA TYR A 32 -4.73 7.05 -2.26
C TYR A 32 -6.20 7.14 -2.68
N GLU A 33 -6.65 6.18 -3.46
CA GLU A 33 -8.06 6.09 -3.86
C GLU A 33 -8.84 5.17 -2.93
N ASN A 34 -8.19 4.66 -1.88
CA ASN A 34 -8.78 3.70 -0.93
C ASN A 34 -9.38 2.50 -1.66
N PRO A 35 -8.56 1.75 -2.41
CA PRO A 35 -9.08 0.63 -3.20
C PRO A 35 -9.66 -0.45 -2.30
N THR A 36 -10.76 -1.05 -2.76
CA THR A 36 -11.35 -2.18 -2.05
C THR A 36 -10.73 -3.47 -2.55
N LEU A 37 -10.93 -4.54 -1.79
CA LEU A 37 -10.47 -5.86 -2.20
C LEU A 37 -11.08 -6.24 -3.55
N ALA A 38 -12.38 -5.97 -3.73
CA ALA A 38 -13.07 -6.29 -4.99
C ALA A 38 -12.50 -5.51 -6.17
N GLN A 39 -12.27 -4.20 -5.97
CA GLN A 39 -11.68 -3.37 -7.03
C GLN A 39 -10.29 -3.86 -7.41
N THR A 40 -9.51 -4.22 -6.40
CA THR A 40 -8.15 -4.69 -6.62
C THR A 40 -8.15 -6.01 -7.39
N ALA A 41 -8.99 -6.95 -6.97
CA ALA A 41 -9.08 -8.25 -7.64
C ALA A 41 -9.45 -8.07 -9.11
N ARG A 42 -10.45 -7.21 -9.37
CA ARG A 42 -10.86 -6.93 -10.74
C ARG A 42 -9.73 -6.30 -11.54
N GLY A 43 -9.02 -5.37 -10.92
CA GLY A 43 -7.93 -4.64 -11.59
C GLY A 43 -6.76 -5.51 -11.98
N ILE A 44 -6.50 -6.57 -11.22
CA ILE A 44 -5.38 -7.45 -11.53
C ILE A 44 -5.82 -8.76 -12.21
N GLY A 45 -7.12 -8.91 -12.45
CA GLY A 45 -7.62 -10.03 -13.24
C GLY A 45 -7.80 -11.34 -12.48
N CYS A 46 -8.15 -11.27 -11.21
CA CYS A 46 -8.41 -12.48 -10.43
C CYS A 46 -9.73 -12.34 -9.65
N SER A 47 -10.16 -13.43 -9.01
CA SER A 47 -11.35 -13.40 -8.19
C SER A 47 -11.03 -12.86 -6.80
N VAL A 48 -12.07 -12.36 -6.13
CA VAL A 48 -11.94 -11.91 -4.74
C VAL A 48 -11.48 -13.06 -3.84
N SER A 49 -12.06 -14.25 -4.06
CA SER A 49 -11.68 -15.45 -3.28
C SER A 49 -10.22 -15.78 -3.44
N PHE A 50 -9.72 -15.76 -4.69
CA PHE A 50 -8.31 -16.04 -4.93
C PHE A 50 -7.43 -15.05 -4.18
N LEU A 51 -7.72 -13.76 -4.33
CA LEU A 51 -6.89 -12.73 -3.73
C LEU A 51 -6.92 -12.82 -2.21
N SER A 52 -8.11 -12.93 -1.64
CA SER A 52 -8.27 -13.02 -0.18
C SER A 52 -7.54 -14.23 0.40
N HIS A 53 -7.63 -15.36 -0.30
CA HIS A 53 -7.03 -16.61 0.17
C HIS A 53 -5.50 -16.59 0.08
N ASN A 54 -4.97 -15.99 -0.98
CA ASN A 54 -3.53 -16.09 -1.27
C ASN A 54 -2.69 -14.95 -0.69
N LEU A 55 -3.30 -13.81 -0.33
CA LEU A 55 -2.53 -12.70 0.21
C LEU A 55 -1.74 -13.07 1.47
N PRO A 56 -2.35 -13.74 2.48
CA PRO A 56 -1.59 -14.03 3.70
C PRO A 56 -0.36 -14.91 3.43
N GLY A 57 -0.47 -15.85 2.51
CA GLY A 57 0.66 -16.73 2.21
C GLY A 57 1.80 -16.03 1.53
N GLU A 58 1.50 -15.07 0.66
CA GLU A 58 2.53 -14.37 -0.12
C GLU A 58 3.08 -13.15 0.59
N PHE A 59 2.23 -12.42 1.32
CA PHE A 59 2.64 -11.15 1.92
C PHE A 59 2.64 -11.18 3.45
N GLY A 60 2.18 -12.27 4.06
CA GLY A 60 2.17 -12.39 5.51
C GLY A 60 1.10 -11.57 6.19
N MET A 61 0.15 -11.03 5.45
CA MET A 61 -0.89 -10.17 6.01
C MET A 61 -2.09 -10.12 5.08
N ASN A 62 -3.25 -9.75 5.63
CA ASN A 62 -4.45 -9.64 4.81
C ASN A 62 -4.47 -8.30 4.07
N PHE A 63 -5.51 -8.10 3.26
CA PHE A 63 -5.61 -6.90 2.42
C PHE A 63 -5.61 -5.61 3.22
N LYS A 64 -6.42 -5.55 4.29
CA LYS A 64 -6.49 -4.34 5.11
C LYS A 64 -5.15 -4.00 5.75
N GLU A 65 -4.47 -5.02 6.23
CA GLU A 65 -3.15 -4.83 6.84
C GLU A 65 -2.13 -4.36 5.83
N TYR A 66 -2.21 -4.90 4.62
CA TYR A 66 -1.29 -4.49 3.55
C TYR A 66 -1.49 -3.02 3.19
N ILE A 67 -2.75 -2.60 3.02
CA ILE A 67 -3.06 -1.21 2.71
C ILE A 67 -2.57 -0.29 3.83
N ARG A 68 -2.83 -0.68 5.08
CA ARG A 68 -2.38 0.11 6.23
C ARG A 68 -0.86 0.26 6.23
N LYS A 69 -0.16 -0.85 6.01
CA LYS A 69 1.31 -0.83 5.97
C LYS A 69 1.82 0.14 4.92
N GLN A 70 1.26 0.08 3.71
CA GLN A 70 1.69 0.97 2.63
C GLN A 70 1.43 2.42 2.98
N LYS A 71 0.27 2.73 3.55
CA LYS A 71 -0.05 4.10 3.94
C LYS A 71 0.85 4.59 5.07
N MET A 72 1.14 3.74 6.04
CA MET A 72 2.00 4.13 7.16
C MET A 72 3.42 4.38 6.71
N GLU A 73 3.94 3.57 5.79
CA GLU A 73 5.28 3.79 5.25
C GLU A 73 5.36 5.13 4.53
N LYS A 74 4.30 5.46 3.78
CA LYS A 74 4.25 6.78 3.14
C LYS A 74 4.13 7.89 4.16
N ALA A 75 3.40 7.65 5.25
CA ALA A 75 3.26 8.62 6.33
C ALA A 75 4.61 8.96 6.94
N PHE A 76 5.46 7.96 7.18
CA PHE A 76 6.81 8.21 7.70
C PHE A 76 7.58 9.14 6.76
N GLU A 77 7.50 8.88 5.47
CA GLU A 77 8.19 9.69 4.48
C GLU A 77 7.69 11.13 4.50
N LEU A 78 6.37 11.31 4.51
CA LEU A 78 5.76 12.64 4.49
C LEU A 78 6.07 13.43 5.76
N LEU A 79 5.89 12.80 6.92
CA LEU A 79 6.16 13.45 8.19
C LEU A 79 7.63 13.78 8.33
N GLY A 80 8.50 12.88 7.86
CA GLY A 80 9.95 13.12 7.87
C GLY A 80 10.36 14.24 6.94
N SER A 81 9.53 14.55 5.94
CA SER A 81 9.79 15.65 5.00
C SER A 81 9.22 16.99 5.48
N GLY A 82 8.59 17.01 6.65
CA GLY A 82 8.06 18.25 7.21
C GLY A 82 6.57 18.47 7.03
N PHE A 83 5.83 17.50 6.51
CA PHE A 83 4.38 17.62 6.38
C PHE A 83 3.76 17.71 7.76
N ARG A 84 2.72 18.53 7.89
CA ARG A 84 1.92 18.56 9.11
C ARG A 84 1.08 17.30 9.18
N VAL A 85 0.65 16.96 10.39
CA VAL A 85 -0.20 15.78 10.59
C VAL A 85 -1.47 15.87 9.74
N SER A 86 -2.11 17.06 9.70
CA SER A 86 -3.32 17.24 8.90
C SER A 86 -3.05 17.11 7.40
N GLU A 87 -1.90 17.61 6.96
CA GLU A 87 -1.52 17.50 5.54
C GLU A 87 -1.26 16.04 5.16
N CYS A 88 -0.63 15.31 6.06
CA CYS A 88 -0.35 13.91 5.85
C CYS A 88 -1.65 13.10 5.75
N ALA A 89 -2.58 13.37 6.67
CA ALA A 89 -3.87 12.68 6.66
C ALA A 89 -4.63 12.93 5.35
N ALA A 90 -4.61 14.17 4.88
CA ALA A 90 -5.29 14.54 3.63
C ALA A 90 -4.63 13.86 2.44
N TYR A 91 -3.30 13.87 2.40
CA TYR A 91 -2.56 13.25 1.30
C TYR A 91 -2.88 11.77 1.19
N LEU A 92 -2.97 11.09 2.33
CA LEU A 92 -3.21 9.66 2.37
C LEU A 92 -4.69 9.30 2.27
N ASN A 93 -5.54 10.32 2.13
CA ASN A 93 -6.98 10.16 1.98
C ASN A 93 -7.62 9.47 3.19
N TYR A 94 -7.23 9.90 4.39
CA TYR A 94 -7.92 9.52 5.63
C TYR A 94 -9.10 10.45 5.85
N TYR A 95 -10.07 9.97 6.58
CA TYR A 95 -11.28 10.75 6.87
C TYR A 95 -10.93 12.11 7.51
N ASP A 96 -10.07 12.07 8.54
CA ASP A 96 -9.57 13.30 9.17
C ASP A 96 -8.26 13.00 9.89
N ALA A 97 -7.65 14.04 10.44
CA ALA A 97 -6.37 13.90 11.12
C ALA A 97 -6.48 13.06 12.39
N PHE A 98 -7.64 13.10 13.04
CA PHE A 98 -7.86 12.31 14.25
C PHE A 98 -7.83 10.81 13.96
N TYR A 99 -8.55 10.40 12.93
CA TYR A 99 -8.57 8.99 12.54
C TYR A 99 -7.18 8.52 12.09
N PHE A 100 -6.51 9.37 11.31
CA PHE A 100 -5.13 9.07 10.89
C PHE A 100 -4.23 8.88 12.10
N SER A 101 -4.32 9.78 13.08
CA SER A 101 -3.48 9.72 14.27
C SER A 101 -3.72 8.45 15.07
N LYS A 102 -4.98 8.01 15.16
CA LYS A 102 -5.32 6.76 15.84
C LYS A 102 -4.68 5.56 15.14
N GLU A 103 -4.80 5.51 13.82
CA GLU A 103 -4.21 4.43 13.05
C GLU A 103 -2.70 4.43 13.16
N PHE A 104 -2.10 5.62 13.11
CA PHE A 104 -0.66 5.76 13.21
C PHE A 104 -0.14 5.28 14.56
N LYS A 105 -0.80 5.69 15.63
CA LYS A 105 -0.40 5.28 16.97
C LYS A 105 -0.57 3.77 17.16
N LYS A 106 -1.64 3.22 16.62
CA LYS A 106 -1.88 1.79 16.69
C LYS A 106 -0.78 1.00 15.96
N TYR A 107 -0.30 1.56 14.85
CA TYR A 107 0.72 0.88 14.05
C TYR A 107 2.11 1.03 14.65
N THR A 108 2.46 2.21 15.17
CA THR A 108 3.82 2.52 15.60
C THR A 108 4.02 2.55 17.12
N GLY A 109 2.94 2.72 17.88
CA GLY A 109 3.03 2.93 19.31
C GLY A 109 3.18 4.39 19.70
N LEU A 110 3.38 5.28 18.72
CA LEU A 110 3.56 6.72 18.97
C LEU A 110 2.55 7.50 18.17
N SER A 111 2.10 8.64 18.72
CA SER A 111 1.29 9.56 17.92
C SER A 111 2.17 10.18 16.84
N PRO A 112 1.57 10.72 15.76
CA PRO A 112 2.37 11.39 14.74
C PRO A 112 3.18 12.56 15.29
N VAL A 113 2.62 13.30 16.25
CA VAL A 113 3.33 14.42 16.87
C VAL A 113 4.58 13.91 17.62
N GLN A 114 4.42 12.84 18.40
CA GLN A 114 5.53 12.25 19.15
C GLN A 114 6.59 11.72 18.19
N TRP A 115 6.14 11.07 17.12
CA TRP A 115 7.06 10.50 16.13
C TRP A 115 7.88 11.62 15.46
N LYS A 116 7.22 12.72 15.12
CA LYS A 116 7.91 13.87 14.49
C LYS A 116 8.98 14.46 15.41
N LYS A 117 8.73 14.49 16.71
CA LYS A 117 9.72 15.01 17.66
C LYS A 117 10.98 14.16 17.68
N GLN A 118 10.82 12.86 17.44
CA GLN A 118 11.97 11.94 17.41
C GLN A 118 12.63 11.90 16.04
N HIS A 119 11.96 12.43 15.01
CA HIS A 119 12.46 12.41 13.62
C HIS A 119 12.30 13.81 13.01
N PRO A 120 13.07 14.81 13.50
CA PRO A 120 12.90 16.18 13.01
C PRO A 120 13.15 16.29 11.52
N ALA A 121 12.28 17.03 10.83
CA ALA A 121 12.42 17.25 9.40
C ALA A 121 13.64 18.11 9.12
N GLY A 122 14.25 17.87 7.97
CA GLY A 122 15.39 18.67 7.52
C GLY A 122 16.71 18.32 8.18
N LYS A 123 16.80 17.19 8.82
CA LYS A 123 18.03 16.75 9.49
C LYS A 123 18.82 15.72 8.72
#